data_d75f8164488ab3e8cdb4f0a7d828bbbb
#
_entry.id   d75f8164488ab3e8cdb4f0a7d828bbbb
#
_cell.length_a   1.000
_cell.length_b   1.000
_cell.length_c   1.000
_cell.angle_alpha   90.00
_cell.angle_beta   90.00
_cell.angle_gamma   90.00
#
_symmetry.space_group_name_H-M   'P 1'
#
loop_
_entity.id
_entity.type
_entity.pdbx_description
1 polymer ?
#
loop_
_entity_poly.entity_id
_entity_poly.type
_entity_poly.pdbx_seq_one_letter_code
_entity_poly.pdbx_strand_id
1 'polypeptide(L)'
;YLNEFNNECVGHPKADAMYNFVKKLKEEGVPIDGVGMQLHLATDLPFEPDKIRANIRRYAELGIDISFSEIDVRIPASKFNDPAEIEMQKYIYTTLLDIALTEPNVKSYIVWGMYDRTSWVPATFPNYGNACIYDVNYNKKEVYEEIFNKLK
;
A
#
# COMPACT_ATOMS: atom_id res chain seq x y z
N TYR A 1 4.27 -2.82 16.29
CA TYR A 1 4.21 -2.01 15.07
C TYR A 1 3.21 -0.87 15.26
N LEU A 2 3.56 0.31 14.75
CA LEU A 2 2.69 1.47 14.73
C LEU A 2 2.10 1.60 13.31
N ASN A 3 0.77 1.47 13.16
CA ASN A 3 0.10 1.38 11.87
C ASN A 3 -0.66 2.68 11.54
N GLU A 4 -0.48 3.22 10.31
CA GLU A 4 -1.10 4.48 9.92
C GLU A 4 -1.28 4.58 8.40
N PHE A 5 -2.20 5.44 7.94
CA PHE A 5 -2.44 5.75 6.53
C PHE A 5 -1.76 7.07 6.10
N ASN A 6 -1.49 7.22 4.81
CA ASN A 6 -0.79 8.38 4.22
C ASN A 6 0.59 8.67 4.87
N ASN A 7 1.29 7.62 5.28
CA ASN A 7 2.62 7.69 5.85
C ASN A 7 3.70 7.05 4.95
N GLU A 8 3.37 6.74 3.72
CA GLU A 8 4.22 5.97 2.80
C GLU A 8 5.28 6.80 2.07
N CYS A 9 5.01 8.06 1.73
CA CYS A 9 5.88 8.87 0.88
C CYS A 9 6.71 9.88 1.69
N VAL A 10 8.05 9.83 1.58
CA VAL A 10 8.93 10.88 2.13
C VAL A 10 8.58 12.24 1.54
N GLY A 11 8.60 13.29 2.37
CA GLY A 11 8.21 14.65 1.98
C GLY A 11 6.70 14.92 2.15
N HIS A 12 5.88 13.90 2.39
CA HIS A 12 4.51 14.12 2.84
C HIS A 12 4.50 14.48 4.33
N PRO A 13 3.81 15.56 4.76
CA PRO A 13 3.90 16.05 6.15
C PRO A 13 3.61 14.98 7.21
N LYS A 14 2.63 14.10 6.98
CA LYS A 14 2.27 13.02 7.90
C LYS A 14 3.35 11.94 7.95
N ALA A 15 3.92 11.56 6.80
CA ALA A 15 5.01 10.58 6.73
C ALA A 15 6.26 11.08 7.45
N ASP A 16 6.59 12.36 7.30
CA ASP A 16 7.74 12.96 7.96
C ASP A 16 7.51 13.13 9.48
N ALA A 17 6.29 13.51 9.88
CA ALA A 17 5.92 13.56 11.29
C ALA A 17 6.00 12.17 11.95
N MET A 18 5.51 11.14 11.26
CA MET A 18 5.56 9.75 11.73
C MET A 18 7.00 9.26 11.89
N TYR A 19 7.84 9.52 10.89
CA TYR A 19 9.26 9.17 10.96
C TYR A 19 9.95 9.83 12.16
N ASN A 20 9.74 11.13 12.35
CA ASN A 20 10.34 11.87 13.46
C ASN A 20 9.83 11.34 14.83
N PHE A 21 8.56 10.98 14.90
CA PHE A 21 7.98 10.39 16.10
C PHE A 21 8.61 9.02 16.42
N VAL A 22 8.71 8.13 15.43
CA VAL A 22 9.34 6.81 15.60
C VAL A 22 10.82 6.95 15.97
N LYS A 23 11.55 7.86 15.31
CA LYS A 23 12.94 8.16 15.66
C LYS A 23 13.08 8.57 17.13
N LYS A 24 12.24 9.49 17.60
CA LYS A 24 12.20 9.91 19.00
C LYS A 24 11.93 8.74 19.95
N LEU A 25 10.96 7.88 19.63
CA LEU A 25 10.67 6.69 20.45
C LEU A 25 11.89 5.77 20.57
N LYS A 26 12.63 5.56 19.48
CA LYS A 26 13.88 4.78 19.49
C LYS A 26 14.96 5.43 20.36
N GLU A 27 15.15 6.73 20.24
CA GLU A 27 16.13 7.49 21.04
C GLU A 27 15.79 7.45 22.55
N GLU A 28 14.51 7.39 22.90
CA GLU A 28 14.02 7.27 24.29
C GLU A 28 14.02 5.81 24.81
N GLY A 29 14.43 4.84 23.98
CA GLY A 29 14.51 3.42 24.38
C GLY A 29 13.13 2.73 24.41
N VAL A 30 12.11 3.31 23.80
CA VAL A 30 10.79 2.66 23.68
C VAL A 30 10.87 1.46 22.73
N PRO A 31 10.36 0.29 23.11
CA PRO A 31 10.40 -0.91 22.28
C PRO A 31 9.42 -0.80 21.10
N ILE A 32 9.89 -0.24 20.00
CA ILE A 32 9.18 -0.20 18.73
C ILE A 32 10.01 -0.93 17.68
N ASP A 33 9.39 -1.91 16.99
CA ASP A 33 10.06 -2.79 16.03
C ASP A 33 9.70 -2.46 14.59
N GLY A 34 8.54 -1.84 14.36
CA GLY A 34 8.11 -1.59 13.00
C GLY A 34 7.01 -0.55 12.83
N VAL A 35 6.80 -0.19 11.58
CA VAL A 35 5.75 0.72 11.12
C VAL A 35 4.91 0.02 10.06
N GLY A 36 3.57 0.10 10.20
CA GLY A 36 2.62 -0.27 9.18
C GLY A 36 2.32 0.92 8.26
N MET A 37 2.39 0.68 6.96
CA MET A 37 1.91 1.57 5.91
C MET A 37 0.64 0.94 5.36
N GLN A 38 -0.52 1.57 5.56
CA GLN A 38 -1.81 1.01 5.13
C GLN A 38 -1.92 0.92 3.62
N LEU A 39 -1.46 1.93 2.88
CA LEU A 39 -1.42 1.93 1.42
C LEU A 39 -2.83 1.83 0.78
N HIS A 40 -3.77 2.63 1.27
CA HIS A 40 -5.07 2.81 0.64
C HIS A 40 -4.96 3.77 -0.55
N LEU A 41 -4.67 3.24 -1.73
CA LEU A 41 -4.30 4.01 -2.91
C LEU A 41 -5.47 4.16 -3.91
N ALA A 42 -5.28 4.99 -4.92
CA ALA A 42 -6.23 5.20 -6.00
C ALA A 42 -5.51 5.36 -7.35
N THR A 43 -6.13 4.90 -8.42
CA THR A 43 -5.53 4.94 -9.77
C THR A 43 -5.43 6.34 -10.36
N ASP A 44 -6.28 7.27 -9.90
CA ASP A 44 -6.35 8.66 -10.34
C ASP A 44 -5.59 9.65 -9.43
N LEU A 45 -4.85 9.14 -8.44
CA LEU A 45 -4.00 9.93 -7.56
C LEU A 45 -2.51 9.68 -7.86
N PRO A 46 -1.61 10.62 -7.51
CA PRO A 46 -0.18 10.42 -7.70
C PRO A 46 0.32 9.17 -6.98
N PHE A 47 1.06 8.32 -7.69
CA PHE A 47 1.77 7.19 -7.15
C PHE A 47 3.28 7.41 -7.31
N GLU A 48 4.01 7.48 -6.21
CA GLU A 48 5.42 7.90 -6.18
C GLU A 48 6.32 6.82 -5.58
N PRO A 49 6.59 5.71 -6.30
CA PRO A 49 7.32 4.55 -5.78
C PRO A 49 8.73 4.88 -5.27
N ASP A 50 9.42 5.83 -5.87
CA ASP A 50 10.75 6.24 -5.40
C ASP A 50 10.69 6.92 -4.04
N LYS A 51 9.65 7.71 -3.76
CA LYS A 51 9.43 8.30 -2.44
C LYS A 51 9.05 7.26 -1.39
N ILE A 52 8.29 6.24 -1.79
CA ILE A 52 7.98 5.09 -0.91
C ILE A 52 9.28 4.35 -0.55
N ARG A 53 10.12 4.02 -1.53
CA ARG A 53 11.42 3.39 -1.30
C ARG A 53 12.32 4.22 -0.38
N ALA A 54 12.43 5.52 -0.64
CA ALA A 54 13.23 6.41 0.19
C ALA A 54 12.73 6.44 1.64
N ASN A 55 11.41 6.41 1.85
CA ASN A 55 10.81 6.36 3.17
C ASN A 55 11.11 5.02 3.89
N ILE A 56 11.01 3.90 3.20
CA ILE A 56 11.34 2.56 3.72
C ILE A 56 12.81 2.51 4.16
N ARG A 57 13.71 3.02 3.34
CA ARG A 57 15.16 3.01 3.60
C ARG A 57 15.55 3.86 4.81
N ARG A 58 14.95 5.05 5.01
CA ARG A 58 15.23 5.83 6.22
C ARG A 58 14.75 5.13 7.50
N TYR A 59 13.67 4.34 7.44
CA TYR A 59 13.26 3.48 8.56
C TYR A 59 14.25 2.33 8.80
N ALA A 60 14.82 1.75 7.73
CA ALA A 60 15.86 0.73 7.84
C ALA A 60 17.10 1.25 8.60
N GLU A 61 17.50 2.51 8.38
CA GLU A 61 18.59 3.17 9.12
C GLU A 61 18.34 3.26 10.64
N LEU A 62 17.06 3.27 11.04
CA LEU A 62 16.66 3.23 12.46
C LEU A 62 16.51 1.80 13.01
N GLY A 63 16.72 0.77 12.18
CA GLY A 63 16.44 -0.63 12.53
C GLY A 63 14.94 -0.90 12.70
N ILE A 64 14.10 -0.24 11.91
CA ILE A 64 12.64 -0.36 11.94
C ILE A 64 12.17 -1.16 10.72
N ASP A 65 11.39 -2.19 10.98
CA ASP A 65 10.70 -2.97 9.95
C ASP A 65 9.49 -2.22 9.38
N ILE A 66 9.12 -2.58 8.16
CA ILE A 66 7.92 -2.05 7.50
C ILE A 66 6.94 -3.18 7.22
N SER A 67 5.67 -2.94 7.44
CA SER A 67 4.56 -3.77 7.00
C SER A 67 3.72 -3.00 5.99
N PHE A 68 3.52 -3.54 4.78
CA PHE A 68 2.43 -3.11 3.92
C PHE A 68 1.18 -3.79 4.44
N SER A 69 0.40 -3.08 5.24
CA SER A 69 -0.56 -3.67 6.17
C SER A 69 -1.98 -3.77 5.63
N GLU A 70 -2.36 -2.95 4.64
CA GLU A 70 -3.76 -2.82 4.24
C GLU A 70 -3.91 -2.40 2.76
N ILE A 71 -3.15 -3.01 1.86
CA ILE A 71 -3.11 -2.60 0.46
C ILE A 71 -4.47 -2.78 -0.20
N ASP A 72 -5.02 -1.71 -0.69
CA ASP A 72 -6.08 -1.67 -1.70
C ASP A 72 -5.85 -0.52 -2.69
N VAL A 73 -6.32 -0.70 -3.93
CA VAL A 73 -6.12 0.29 -5.00
C VAL A 73 -7.44 0.53 -5.70
N ARG A 74 -8.16 1.57 -5.27
CA ARG A 74 -9.48 1.89 -5.77
C ARG A 74 -9.46 2.56 -7.14
N ILE A 75 -10.47 2.24 -7.94
CA ILE A 75 -10.73 2.83 -9.25
C ILE A 75 -11.95 3.77 -9.13
N PRO A 76 -11.98 4.94 -9.80
CA PRO A 76 -13.17 5.78 -9.89
C PRO A 76 -14.36 5.02 -10.48
N ALA A 77 -15.56 5.17 -9.90
CA ALA A 77 -16.73 4.39 -10.31
C ALA A 77 -17.13 4.59 -11.80
N SER A 78 -16.87 5.77 -12.33
CA SER A 78 -17.10 6.08 -13.75
C SER A 78 -16.12 5.38 -14.70
N LYS A 79 -15.07 4.74 -14.17
CA LYS A 79 -13.96 4.17 -14.95
C LYS A 79 -13.66 2.70 -14.64
N PHE A 80 -14.59 1.96 -14.05
CA PHE A 80 -14.37 0.55 -13.68
C PHE A 80 -13.95 -0.36 -14.83
N ASN A 81 -14.37 -0.02 -16.05
CA ASN A 81 -14.05 -0.77 -17.27
C ASN A 81 -13.06 -0.03 -18.17
N ASP A 82 -12.42 1.03 -17.70
CA ASP A 82 -11.39 1.74 -18.44
C ASP A 82 -10.08 0.94 -18.41
N PRO A 83 -9.56 0.49 -19.57
CA PRO A 83 -8.33 -0.29 -19.61
C PRO A 83 -7.13 0.44 -18.99
N ALA A 84 -7.07 1.77 -19.09
CA ALA A 84 -5.96 2.55 -18.52
C ALA A 84 -5.98 2.50 -16.98
N GLU A 85 -7.15 2.55 -16.37
CA GLU A 85 -7.30 2.46 -14.92
C GLU A 85 -7.01 1.04 -14.40
N ILE A 86 -7.41 0.01 -15.17
CA ILE A 86 -7.09 -1.39 -14.86
C ILE A 86 -5.57 -1.62 -14.93
N GLU A 87 -4.90 -1.12 -15.96
CA GLU A 87 -3.44 -1.18 -16.07
C GLU A 87 -2.75 -0.39 -14.94
N MET A 88 -3.25 0.77 -14.58
CA MET A 88 -2.71 1.53 -13.46
C MET A 88 -2.87 0.78 -12.13
N GLN A 89 -4.01 0.14 -11.90
CA GLN A 89 -4.22 -0.70 -10.71
C GLN A 89 -3.19 -1.85 -10.66
N LYS A 90 -2.99 -2.56 -11.77
CA LYS A 90 -1.97 -3.62 -11.86
C LYS A 90 -0.57 -3.07 -11.60
N TYR A 91 -0.22 -1.95 -12.22
CA TYR A 91 1.07 -1.30 -12.04
C TYR A 91 1.34 -0.96 -10.58
N ILE A 92 0.37 -0.36 -9.87
CA ILE A 92 0.53 0.02 -8.46
C ILE A 92 0.75 -1.24 -7.60
N TYR A 93 -0.11 -2.26 -7.70
CA TYR A 93 0.02 -3.48 -6.92
C TYR A 93 1.35 -4.20 -7.16
N THR A 94 1.72 -4.35 -8.43
CA THR A 94 2.96 -5.08 -8.79
C THR A 94 4.21 -4.30 -8.44
N THR A 95 4.19 -2.98 -8.51
CA THR A 95 5.31 -2.12 -8.08
C THR A 95 5.48 -2.17 -6.55
N LEU A 96 4.39 -2.15 -5.78
CA LEU A 96 4.45 -2.34 -4.33
C LEU A 96 5.03 -3.72 -3.97
N LEU A 97 4.66 -4.76 -4.72
CA LEU A 97 5.22 -6.09 -4.52
C LEU A 97 6.74 -6.12 -4.83
N ASP A 98 7.17 -5.49 -5.93
CA ASP A 98 8.59 -5.35 -6.25
C ASP A 98 9.36 -4.61 -5.14
N ILE A 99 8.76 -3.57 -4.57
CA ILE A 99 9.34 -2.87 -3.43
C ILE A 99 9.45 -3.84 -2.23
N ALA A 100 8.38 -4.55 -1.91
CA ALA A 100 8.37 -5.48 -0.77
C ALA A 100 9.42 -6.62 -0.92
N LEU A 101 9.62 -7.11 -2.13
CA LEU A 101 10.59 -8.17 -2.41
C LEU A 101 12.05 -7.69 -2.43
N THR A 102 12.28 -6.39 -2.66
CA THR A 102 13.63 -5.84 -2.84
C THR A 102 14.14 -5.01 -1.66
N GLU A 103 13.27 -4.55 -0.77
CA GLU A 103 13.65 -3.80 0.43
C GLU A 103 13.67 -4.73 1.65
N PRO A 104 14.85 -5.05 2.23
CA PRO A 104 14.99 -6.13 3.23
C PRO A 104 14.21 -5.91 4.53
N ASN A 105 13.90 -4.66 4.87
CA ASN A 105 13.12 -4.31 6.06
C ASN A 105 11.61 -4.32 5.81
N VAL A 106 11.12 -4.60 4.62
CA VAL A 106 9.69 -4.88 4.38
C VAL A 106 9.40 -6.34 4.73
N LYS A 107 8.53 -6.57 5.71
CA LYS A 107 8.26 -7.91 6.27
C LYS A 107 6.93 -8.49 5.87
N SER A 108 6.01 -7.69 5.35
CA SER A 108 4.71 -8.19 4.92
C SER A 108 4.12 -7.37 3.79
N TYR A 109 3.33 -8.06 2.98
CA TYR A 109 2.52 -7.51 1.90
C TYR A 109 1.11 -8.05 2.07
N ILE A 110 0.22 -7.25 2.64
CA ILE A 110 -1.14 -7.66 3.03
C ILE A 110 -2.15 -6.85 2.23
N VAL A 111 -3.04 -7.55 1.49
CA VAL A 111 -4.16 -6.92 0.80
C VAL A 111 -5.33 -6.70 1.76
N TRP A 112 -5.98 -5.54 1.69
CA TRP A 112 -7.12 -5.19 2.54
C TRP A 112 -8.44 -5.55 1.87
N GLY A 113 -8.97 -6.68 2.27
CA GLY A 113 -10.13 -7.29 1.62
C GLY A 113 -9.73 -8.18 0.44
N MET A 114 -10.50 -9.26 0.25
CA MET A 114 -10.24 -10.22 -0.80
C MET A 114 -10.99 -9.88 -2.07
N TYR A 115 -12.27 -9.48 -1.98
CA TYR A 115 -13.14 -9.26 -3.12
C TYR A 115 -13.99 -7.98 -3.00
N ASP A 116 -14.33 -7.42 -4.13
CA ASP A 116 -14.88 -6.07 -4.24
C ASP A 116 -16.24 -5.90 -3.55
N ARG A 117 -17.05 -6.95 -3.43
CA ARG A 117 -18.39 -6.87 -2.83
C ARG A 117 -18.39 -6.54 -1.34
N THR A 118 -17.35 -6.95 -0.61
CA THR A 118 -17.19 -6.68 0.83
C THR A 118 -16.14 -5.62 1.12
N SER A 119 -15.63 -4.95 0.09
CA SER A 119 -14.68 -3.85 0.28
C SER A 119 -15.33 -2.70 1.05
N TRP A 120 -14.57 -2.13 1.96
CA TRP A 120 -14.94 -0.93 2.71
C TRP A 120 -14.96 0.34 1.83
N VAL A 121 -14.26 0.29 0.67
CA VAL A 121 -14.04 1.45 -0.20
C VAL A 121 -15.33 2.13 -0.62
N PRO A 122 -16.38 1.47 -1.15
CA PRO A 122 -17.60 2.17 -1.57
C PRO A 122 -18.35 2.86 -0.43
N ALA A 123 -18.23 2.35 0.79
CA ALA A 123 -18.86 2.97 1.97
C ALA A 123 -18.14 4.25 2.43
N THR A 124 -16.81 4.30 2.25
CA THR A 124 -15.98 5.43 2.67
C THR A 124 -15.75 6.43 1.53
N PHE A 125 -15.64 5.94 0.31
CA PHE A 125 -15.42 6.72 -0.91
C PHE A 125 -16.53 6.42 -1.94
N PRO A 126 -17.72 7.08 -1.86
CA PRO A 126 -18.90 6.69 -2.65
C PRO A 126 -18.72 6.67 -4.17
N ASN A 127 -17.70 7.38 -4.70
CA ASN A 127 -17.39 7.43 -6.13
C ASN A 127 -16.25 6.50 -6.54
N TYR A 128 -15.88 5.54 -5.69
CA TYR A 128 -14.80 4.59 -5.94
C TYR A 128 -15.23 3.16 -5.62
N GLY A 129 -14.48 2.20 -6.18
CA GLY A 129 -14.66 0.77 -5.92
C GLY A 129 -13.59 -0.06 -6.62
N ASN A 130 -13.92 -1.32 -6.92
CA ASN A 130 -13.05 -2.27 -7.62
C ASN A 130 -11.61 -2.33 -7.05
N ALA A 131 -11.48 -2.18 -5.73
CA ALA A 131 -10.20 -1.99 -5.07
C ALA A 131 -9.43 -3.28 -4.77
N CYS A 132 -10.15 -4.43 -4.71
CA CYS A 132 -9.59 -5.72 -4.32
C CYS A 132 -9.02 -6.51 -5.52
N ILE A 133 -8.43 -7.68 -5.23
CA ILE A 133 -7.81 -8.56 -6.23
C ILE A 133 -8.81 -9.57 -6.86
N TYR A 134 -10.00 -9.72 -6.28
CA TYR A 134 -11.14 -10.44 -6.86
C TYR A 134 -12.30 -9.49 -7.11
N ASP A 135 -13.09 -9.76 -8.16
CA ASP A 135 -14.28 -8.98 -8.49
C ASP A 135 -15.47 -9.28 -7.55
N VAL A 136 -16.61 -8.65 -7.81
CA VAL A 136 -17.84 -8.82 -7.02
C VAL A 136 -18.44 -10.24 -7.10
N ASN A 137 -18.03 -11.07 -8.06
CA ASN A 137 -18.47 -12.43 -8.30
C ASN A 137 -17.41 -13.48 -7.90
N TYR A 138 -16.35 -13.08 -7.20
CA TYR A 138 -15.21 -13.94 -6.86
C TYR A 138 -14.38 -14.42 -8.06
N ASN A 139 -14.45 -13.77 -9.20
CA ASN A 139 -13.53 -14.03 -10.29
C ASN A 139 -12.20 -13.33 -9.98
N LYS A 140 -11.10 -13.99 -10.30
CA LYS A 140 -9.78 -13.38 -10.24
C LYS A 140 -9.69 -12.23 -11.24
N LYS A 141 -9.23 -11.07 -10.78
CA LYS A 141 -8.91 -9.95 -11.65
C LYS A 141 -7.51 -10.14 -12.23
N GLU A 142 -7.19 -9.44 -13.31
CA GLU A 142 -5.86 -9.50 -13.94
C GLU A 142 -4.74 -9.21 -12.92
N VAL A 143 -4.96 -8.27 -12.00
CA VAL A 143 -4.01 -7.94 -10.93
C VAL A 143 -3.67 -9.14 -10.05
N TYR A 144 -4.61 -10.07 -9.80
CA TYR A 144 -4.33 -11.31 -9.07
C TYR A 144 -3.30 -12.17 -9.79
N GLU A 145 -3.50 -12.37 -11.10
CA GLU A 145 -2.59 -13.20 -11.89
C GLU A 145 -1.18 -12.58 -11.98
N GLU A 146 -1.09 -11.27 -12.10
CA GLU A 146 0.19 -10.56 -12.12
C GLU A 146 0.95 -10.68 -10.78
N ILE A 147 0.27 -10.48 -9.65
CA ILE A 147 0.86 -10.68 -8.30
C ILE A 147 1.36 -12.13 -8.17
N PHE A 148 0.51 -13.11 -8.55
CA PHE A 148 0.82 -14.52 -8.39
C PHE A 148 2.00 -14.96 -9.28
N ASN A 149 2.09 -14.43 -10.49
CA ASN A 149 3.20 -14.71 -11.40
C ASN A 149 4.54 -14.17 -10.90
N LYS A 150 4.54 -13.02 -10.22
CA LYS A 150 5.76 -12.45 -9.60
C LYS A 150 6.26 -13.24 -8.37
N LEU A 151 5.40 -14.04 -7.74
CA LEU A 151 5.74 -14.83 -6.55
C LEU A 151 6.25 -16.25 -6.89
N LYS A 152 6.18 -16.67 -8.14
CA LYS A 152 6.71 -17.95 -8.63
C LYS A 152 8.20 -17.86 -8.94
#